data_d65edd8d8a07525ffb0e656fc8c57a52
#
_entry.id   d65edd8d8a07525ffb0e656fc8c57a52
#
_cell.length_a   1.000
_cell.length_b   1.000
_cell.length_c   1.000
_cell.angle_alpha   90.00
_cell.angle_beta   90.00
_cell.angle_gamma   90.00
#
_symmetry.space_group_name_H-M   'P 1'
#
loop_
_entity.id
_entity.type
_entity.pdbx_description
1 polymer ?
#
loop_
_entity_poly.entity_id
_entity_poly.type
_entity_poly.pdbx_seq_one_letter_code
_entity_poly.pdbx_strand_id
1 'polypeptide(L)'
;MNMPFASLQKGMKALTRVSLILLSSLFILHSTASAQVKWHSIDEASNAKIGSRIYLVDFYTDWCGYCKKMDRETFADATVTKIINKYYYPVKFNAESRSTVTWFGATFSPASGRSRAHGFARGIQGYPTTMLYLADGKALQAIPGFYSAKDYAILLWYFASGDYQRYPYERYQRIFDKEIRPTMEKELKKQ
;
A
#
# COMPACT_ATOMS: atom_id res chain seq x y z
N MET A 1 -6.47 -29.03 -67.17
CA MET A 1 -6.98 -27.84 -66.49
C MET A 1 -6.00 -27.53 -65.33
N ASN A 2 -4.97 -26.72 -65.65
CA ASN A 2 -3.87 -26.42 -64.69
C ASN A 2 -4.18 -25.11 -63.96
N MET A 3 -4.46 -25.15 -62.68
CA MET A 3 -4.52 -23.93 -61.87
C MET A 3 -3.11 -23.39 -61.62
N PRO A 4 -2.87 -22.07 -61.77
CA PRO A 4 -1.54 -21.54 -61.66
C PRO A 4 -1.08 -21.52 -60.18
N PHE A 5 0.09 -22.12 -59.94
CA PHE A 5 0.76 -22.27 -58.64
C PHE A 5 0.99 -20.91 -57.89
N ALA A 6 0.90 -19.79 -58.64
CA ALA A 6 1.08 -18.45 -58.07
C ALA A 6 -0.07 -17.95 -57.18
N SER A 7 -1.29 -18.52 -57.32
CA SER A 7 -2.43 -18.11 -56.48
C SER A 7 -2.40 -18.69 -55.06
N LEU A 8 -1.80 -19.90 -54.89
CA LEU A 8 -1.63 -20.54 -53.58
C LEU A 8 -0.61 -19.81 -52.72
N GLN A 9 0.47 -19.31 -53.33
CA GLN A 9 1.50 -18.58 -52.57
C GLN A 9 1.03 -17.23 -52.06
N LYS A 10 0.12 -16.53 -52.73
CA LYS A 10 -0.45 -15.27 -52.24
C LYS A 10 -1.38 -15.49 -51.03
N GLY A 11 -2.15 -16.56 -51.03
CA GLY A 11 -3.04 -16.92 -49.92
C GLY A 11 -2.26 -17.29 -48.62
N MET A 12 -1.19 -18.09 -48.78
CA MET A 12 -0.35 -18.49 -47.65
C MET A 12 0.40 -17.32 -47.01
N LYS A 13 0.89 -16.36 -47.80
CA LYS A 13 1.55 -15.13 -47.26
C LYS A 13 0.58 -14.18 -46.59
N ALA A 14 -0.69 -14.14 -46.99
CA ALA A 14 -1.72 -13.37 -46.33
C ALA A 14 -2.14 -13.99 -44.99
N LEU A 15 -2.30 -15.30 -44.91
CA LEU A 15 -2.64 -16.04 -43.68
C LEU A 15 -1.54 -15.94 -42.62
N THR A 16 -0.26 -16.03 -43.03
CA THR A 16 0.86 -15.86 -42.09
C THR A 16 0.98 -14.43 -41.54
N ARG A 17 0.68 -13.41 -42.37
CA ARG A 17 0.68 -12.01 -41.89
C ARG A 17 -0.44 -11.71 -40.93
N VAL A 18 -1.65 -12.23 -41.18
CA VAL A 18 -2.81 -12.08 -40.28
C VAL A 18 -2.56 -12.82 -38.93
N SER A 19 -1.98 -14.02 -38.99
CA SER A 19 -1.61 -14.78 -37.80
C SER A 19 -0.53 -14.09 -36.94
N LEU A 20 0.48 -13.47 -37.57
CA LEU A 20 1.49 -12.68 -36.83
C LEU A 20 0.89 -11.42 -36.17
N ILE A 21 -0.05 -10.73 -36.84
CA ILE A 21 -0.70 -9.53 -36.30
C ILE A 21 -1.61 -9.92 -35.10
N LEU A 22 -2.33 -11.05 -35.19
CA LEU A 22 -3.16 -11.55 -34.10
C LEU A 22 -2.33 -12.01 -32.92
N LEU A 23 -1.16 -12.62 -33.13
CA LEU A 23 -0.22 -13.00 -32.06
C LEU A 23 0.44 -11.78 -31.42
N SER A 24 0.73 -10.70 -32.17
CA SER A 24 1.28 -9.48 -31.61
C SER A 24 0.26 -8.67 -30.81
N SER A 25 -1.03 -8.71 -31.19
CA SER A 25 -2.08 -8.04 -30.42
C SER A 25 -2.41 -8.76 -29.10
N LEU A 26 -2.19 -10.06 -29.01
CA LEU A 26 -2.36 -10.83 -27.77
C LEU A 26 -1.25 -10.53 -26.74
N PHE A 27 -0.10 -10.03 -27.18
CA PHE A 27 1.04 -9.73 -26.28
C PHE A 27 0.95 -8.33 -25.64
N ILE A 28 0.01 -7.48 -26.07
CA ILE A 28 -0.14 -6.09 -25.55
C ILE A 28 -1.13 -6.00 -24.37
N LEU A 29 -1.85 -7.06 -24.05
CA LEU A 29 -2.64 -7.17 -22.82
C LEU A 29 -1.73 -7.52 -21.62
N HIS A 30 -0.61 -6.84 -21.48
CA HIS A 30 0.06 -6.78 -20.19
C HIS A 30 -0.82 -5.93 -19.29
N SER A 31 -1.70 -6.58 -18.54
CA SER A 31 -2.36 -5.98 -17.40
C SER A 31 -1.29 -5.30 -16.57
N THR A 32 -1.29 -3.99 -16.54
CA THR A 32 -0.59 -3.26 -15.48
C THR A 32 -1.28 -3.66 -14.19
N ALA A 33 -0.81 -4.74 -13.60
CA ALA A 33 -1.25 -5.11 -12.26
C ALA A 33 -0.93 -3.91 -11.38
N SER A 34 -1.95 -3.12 -11.06
CA SER A 34 -1.81 -2.04 -10.09
C SER A 34 -1.28 -2.68 -8.83
N ALA A 35 -0.07 -2.32 -8.44
CA ALA A 35 0.49 -2.85 -7.22
C ALA A 35 -0.44 -2.42 -6.08
N GLN A 36 -0.99 -3.40 -5.36
CA GLN A 36 -1.84 -3.15 -4.19
C GLN A 36 -0.99 -3.23 -2.92
N VAL A 37 -1.44 -2.55 -1.86
CA VAL A 37 -0.85 -2.72 -0.53
C VAL A 37 -1.07 -4.15 -0.07
N LYS A 38 0.01 -4.82 0.33
CA LYS A 38 -0.01 -6.21 0.82
C LYS A 38 -0.36 -6.23 2.31
N TRP A 39 -1.64 -6.04 2.60
CA TRP A 39 -2.15 -6.00 3.96
C TRP A 39 -1.99 -7.34 4.68
N HIS A 40 -1.61 -7.27 5.96
CA HIS A 40 -1.50 -8.39 6.88
C HIS A 40 -2.48 -8.23 8.03
N SER A 41 -2.76 -9.35 8.70
CA SER A 41 -3.46 -9.35 9.98
C SER A 41 -2.53 -8.98 11.13
N ILE A 42 -3.10 -8.63 12.28
CA ILE A 42 -2.33 -8.34 13.49
C ILE A 42 -1.58 -9.58 14.00
N ASP A 43 -2.16 -10.77 13.84
CA ASP A 43 -1.56 -12.02 14.27
C ASP A 43 -0.35 -12.41 13.41
N GLU A 44 -0.42 -12.18 12.10
CA GLU A 44 0.74 -12.33 11.20
C GLU A 44 1.85 -11.34 11.56
N ALA A 45 1.48 -10.09 11.87
CA ALA A 45 2.42 -9.03 12.19
C ALA A 45 3.21 -9.30 13.48
N SER A 46 2.54 -9.83 14.53
CA SER A 46 3.15 -10.10 15.82
C SER A 46 4.32 -11.09 15.77
N ASN A 47 4.34 -11.95 14.74
CA ASN A 47 5.37 -12.97 14.54
C ASN A 47 6.33 -12.64 13.38
N ALA A 48 6.13 -11.51 12.71
CA ALA A 48 6.88 -11.16 11.52
C ALA A 48 8.27 -10.64 11.85
N LYS A 49 9.27 -11.13 11.11
CA LYS A 49 10.63 -10.56 11.11
C LYS A 49 10.68 -9.44 10.06
N ILE A 50 10.41 -8.21 10.48
CA ILE A 50 10.26 -7.09 9.56
C ILE A 50 11.56 -6.37 9.19
N GLY A 51 12.69 -6.73 9.83
CA GLY A 51 13.97 -6.05 9.62
C GLY A 51 13.91 -4.58 10.05
N SER A 52 14.37 -3.70 9.17
CA SER A 52 14.35 -2.24 9.40
C SER A 52 13.01 -1.56 9.04
N ARG A 53 11.99 -2.31 8.63
CA ARG A 53 10.68 -1.74 8.29
C ARG A 53 9.95 -1.25 9.53
N ILE A 54 9.00 -0.36 9.30
CA ILE A 54 8.09 0.20 10.30
C ILE A 54 6.75 -0.52 10.18
N TYR A 55 6.10 -0.89 11.27
CA TYR A 55 4.71 -1.35 11.22
C TYR A 55 3.80 -0.16 10.95
N LEU A 56 2.93 -0.32 9.95
CA LEU A 56 1.87 0.62 9.63
C LEU A 56 0.54 -0.06 9.92
N VAL A 57 -0.13 0.32 11.00
CA VAL A 57 -1.42 -0.25 11.37
C VAL A 57 -2.52 0.74 11.02
N ASP A 58 -3.35 0.39 10.03
CA ASP A 58 -4.53 1.17 9.68
C ASP A 58 -5.73 0.71 10.50
N PHE A 59 -6.16 1.55 11.43
CA PHE A 59 -7.36 1.36 12.24
C PHE A 59 -8.59 1.88 11.50
N TYR A 60 -9.50 0.98 11.19
CA TYR A 60 -10.74 1.28 10.49
C TYR A 60 -11.97 0.67 11.19
N THR A 61 -13.16 1.01 10.70
CA THR A 61 -14.40 0.32 11.03
C THR A 61 -15.23 0.14 9.74
N ASP A 62 -16.13 -0.83 9.73
CA ASP A 62 -16.92 -1.17 8.52
C ASP A 62 -17.88 -0.05 8.08
N TRP A 63 -18.33 0.77 9.01
CA TRP A 63 -19.21 1.92 8.75
C TRP A 63 -18.46 3.20 8.36
N CYS A 64 -17.13 3.23 8.49
CA CYS A 64 -16.32 4.43 8.27
C CYS A 64 -16.23 4.82 6.78
N GLY A 65 -16.92 5.85 6.38
CA GLY A 65 -16.91 6.36 5.00
C GLY A 65 -15.55 6.89 4.54
N TYR A 66 -14.82 7.59 5.42
CA TYR A 66 -13.48 8.10 5.12
C TYR A 66 -12.43 7.00 5.04
N CYS A 67 -12.60 5.87 5.77
CA CYS A 67 -11.73 4.71 5.62
C CYS A 67 -11.88 4.10 4.21
N LYS A 68 -13.12 3.90 3.76
CA LYS A 68 -13.42 3.43 2.40
C LYS A 68 -12.89 4.39 1.33
N LYS A 69 -12.93 5.70 1.58
CA LYS A 69 -12.34 6.72 0.70
C LYS A 69 -10.82 6.57 0.65
N MET A 70 -10.17 6.42 1.80
CA MET A 70 -8.71 6.23 1.89
C MET A 70 -8.25 4.96 1.18
N ASP A 71 -9.01 3.86 1.28
CA ASP A 71 -8.74 2.62 0.55
C ASP A 71 -8.75 2.84 -0.97
N ARG A 72 -9.74 3.57 -1.50
CA ARG A 72 -9.89 3.78 -2.95
C ARG A 72 -8.92 4.81 -3.53
N GLU A 73 -8.61 5.85 -2.79
CA GLU A 73 -7.94 7.04 -3.33
C GLU A 73 -6.48 7.13 -2.87
N THR A 74 -6.17 6.72 -1.64
CA THR A 74 -4.84 6.84 -1.05
C THR A 74 -4.06 5.54 -1.11
N PHE A 75 -4.61 4.46 -0.57
CA PHE A 75 -3.93 3.16 -0.58
C PHE A 75 -3.89 2.49 -1.96
N ALA A 76 -4.72 2.94 -2.90
CA ALA A 76 -4.67 2.49 -4.30
C ALA A 76 -3.68 3.31 -5.16
N ASP A 77 -3.11 4.41 -4.65
CA ASP A 77 -2.11 5.19 -5.37
C ASP A 77 -0.80 4.42 -5.53
N ALA A 78 -0.23 4.46 -6.73
CA ALA A 78 0.96 3.68 -7.08
C ALA A 78 2.20 4.08 -6.25
N THR A 79 2.37 5.36 -5.92
CA THR A 79 3.50 5.85 -5.13
C THR A 79 3.35 5.46 -3.67
N VAL A 80 2.16 5.65 -3.10
CA VAL A 80 1.82 5.24 -1.74
C VAL A 80 2.01 3.74 -1.56
N THR A 81 1.46 2.95 -2.49
CA THR A 81 1.60 1.48 -2.49
C THR A 81 3.06 1.03 -2.52
N LYS A 82 3.90 1.64 -3.38
CA LYS A 82 5.33 1.32 -3.45
C LYS A 82 6.05 1.64 -2.15
N ILE A 83 5.78 2.82 -1.56
CA ILE A 83 6.39 3.20 -0.28
C ILE A 83 5.99 2.21 0.81
N ILE A 84 4.69 1.91 0.93
CA ILE A 84 4.19 1.01 1.98
C ILE A 84 4.80 -0.38 1.81
N ASN A 85 4.70 -1.00 0.65
CA ASN A 85 5.17 -2.37 0.44
C ASN A 85 6.69 -2.52 0.62
N LYS A 86 7.47 -1.46 0.38
CA LYS A 86 8.93 -1.50 0.49
C LYS A 86 9.43 -1.21 1.90
N TYR A 87 8.89 -0.19 2.55
CA TYR A 87 9.44 0.34 3.80
C TYR A 87 8.61 0.04 5.03
N TYR A 88 7.37 -0.43 4.85
CA TYR A 88 6.47 -0.74 5.94
C TYR A 88 6.07 -2.21 5.95
N TYR A 89 5.59 -2.66 7.10
CA TYR A 89 4.82 -3.88 7.24
C TYR A 89 3.37 -3.47 7.52
N PRO A 90 2.52 -3.45 6.47
CA PRO A 90 1.18 -2.91 6.60
C PRO A 90 0.22 -3.90 7.23
N VAL A 91 -0.53 -3.43 8.21
CA VAL A 91 -1.54 -4.18 8.97
C VAL A 91 -2.88 -3.47 8.86
N LYS A 92 -3.94 -4.22 8.54
CA LYS A 92 -5.31 -3.72 8.54
C LYS A 92 -6.00 -4.22 9.80
N PHE A 93 -6.54 -3.31 10.63
CA PHE A 93 -7.17 -3.70 11.89
C PHE A 93 -8.55 -3.05 12.07
N ASN A 94 -9.60 -3.88 12.08
CA ASN A 94 -10.94 -3.40 12.42
C ASN A 94 -11.01 -3.09 13.92
N ALA A 95 -11.19 -1.83 14.27
CA ALA A 95 -11.24 -1.36 15.64
C ALA A 95 -12.47 -1.85 16.43
N GLU A 96 -13.43 -2.49 15.76
CA GLU A 96 -14.57 -3.16 16.38
C GLU A 96 -14.47 -4.70 16.28
N SER A 97 -13.25 -5.23 16.03
CA SER A 97 -12.99 -6.66 15.97
C SER A 97 -13.46 -7.37 17.26
N ARG A 98 -13.98 -8.57 17.10
CA ARG A 98 -14.44 -9.44 18.20
C ARG A 98 -13.44 -10.51 18.57
N SER A 99 -12.29 -10.57 17.92
CA SER A 99 -11.23 -11.54 18.20
C SER A 99 -10.24 -10.96 19.18
N THR A 100 -9.80 -11.75 20.16
CA THR A 100 -8.63 -11.40 20.98
C THR A 100 -7.39 -11.41 20.07
N VAL A 101 -6.51 -10.42 20.23
CA VAL A 101 -5.27 -10.29 19.46
C VAL A 101 -4.06 -10.14 20.39
N THR A 102 -2.90 -10.55 19.90
CA THR A 102 -1.64 -10.37 20.61
C THR A 102 -0.72 -9.44 19.81
N TRP A 103 -0.13 -8.47 20.49
CA TRP A 103 0.84 -7.55 19.92
C TRP A 103 2.06 -7.47 20.84
N PHE A 104 3.21 -7.94 20.38
CA PHE A 104 4.47 -7.97 21.13
C PHE A 104 4.31 -8.52 22.55
N GLY A 105 3.63 -9.65 22.70
CA GLY A 105 3.41 -10.32 23.98
C GLY A 105 2.28 -9.75 24.83
N ALA A 106 1.73 -8.59 24.49
CA ALA A 106 0.55 -8.03 25.15
C ALA A 106 -0.72 -8.53 24.49
N THR A 107 -1.69 -9.02 25.27
CA THR A 107 -2.98 -9.51 24.78
C THR A 107 -4.04 -8.43 24.92
N PHE A 108 -4.79 -8.22 23.85
CA PHE A 108 -5.87 -7.24 23.78
C PHE A 108 -7.18 -7.94 23.48
N SER A 109 -8.18 -7.69 24.30
CA SER A 109 -9.50 -8.29 24.17
C SER A 109 -10.45 -7.39 23.35
N PRO A 110 -11.51 -7.97 22.78
CA PRO A 110 -12.61 -7.23 22.19
C PRO A 110 -13.20 -6.20 23.14
N ALA A 111 -13.95 -5.27 22.56
CA ALA A 111 -14.72 -4.30 23.33
C ALA A 111 -15.65 -4.99 24.35
N SER A 112 -15.76 -4.42 25.54
CA SER A 112 -16.64 -4.88 26.60
C SER A 112 -17.48 -3.74 27.16
N GLY A 113 -18.66 -4.05 27.68
CA GLY A 113 -19.56 -3.06 28.24
C GLY A 113 -20.09 -2.05 27.21
N ARG A 114 -19.97 -0.76 27.49
CA ARG A 114 -20.43 0.34 26.61
C ARG A 114 -19.44 0.73 25.53
N SER A 115 -18.20 0.25 25.60
CA SER A 115 -17.18 0.55 24.58
C SER A 115 -17.43 -0.30 23.34
N ARG A 116 -17.30 0.31 22.14
CA ARG A 116 -17.27 -0.41 20.86
C ARG A 116 -15.85 -0.68 20.39
N ALA A 117 -14.88 0.10 20.88
CA ALA A 117 -13.51 -0.01 20.45
C ALA A 117 -12.81 -1.19 21.12
N HIS A 118 -12.13 -2.00 20.30
CA HIS A 118 -11.25 -3.08 20.73
C HIS A 118 -10.13 -2.56 21.64
N GLY A 119 -9.65 -3.39 22.57
CA GLY A 119 -8.57 -3.02 23.50
C GLY A 119 -7.31 -2.52 22.80
N PHE A 120 -6.94 -3.08 21.66
CA PHE A 120 -5.81 -2.64 20.83
C PHE A 120 -6.03 -1.27 20.18
N ALA A 121 -7.28 -0.88 19.93
CA ALA A 121 -7.65 0.45 19.41
C ALA A 121 -7.92 1.47 20.53
N ARG A 122 -7.61 1.13 21.78
CA ARG A 122 -7.84 2.05 22.90
C ARG A 122 -7.00 3.32 22.74
N GLY A 123 -7.64 4.48 22.83
CA GLY A 123 -6.99 5.79 22.64
C GLY A 123 -7.12 6.33 21.21
N ILE A 124 -7.61 5.54 20.24
CA ILE A 124 -7.95 6.03 18.91
C ILE A 124 -9.23 6.88 19.01
N GLN A 125 -9.12 8.15 18.62
CA GLN A 125 -10.21 9.12 18.75
C GLN A 125 -11.17 9.14 17.56
N GLY A 126 -10.77 8.58 16.43
CA GLY A 126 -11.57 8.55 15.20
C GLY A 126 -10.97 7.71 14.11
N TYR A 127 -11.71 7.51 13.02
CA TYR A 127 -11.28 6.66 11.91
C TYR A 127 -11.38 7.40 10.56
N PRO A 128 -10.45 7.12 9.62
CA PRO A 128 -9.30 6.26 9.78
C PRO A 128 -8.24 6.86 10.72
N THR A 129 -7.44 6.01 11.35
CA THR A 129 -6.20 6.44 12.02
C THR A 129 -5.12 5.43 11.68
N THR A 130 -4.01 5.91 11.13
CA THR A 130 -2.81 5.09 10.95
C THR A 130 -1.91 5.24 12.17
N MET A 131 -1.51 4.12 12.77
CA MET A 131 -0.47 4.10 13.79
C MET A 131 0.81 3.51 13.22
N LEU A 132 1.91 4.20 13.43
CA LEU A 132 3.24 3.69 13.13
C LEU A 132 3.86 3.12 14.41
N TYR A 133 4.48 1.93 14.27
CA TYR A 133 5.23 1.30 15.36
C TYR A 133 6.61 0.89 14.87
N LEU A 134 7.60 1.05 15.74
CA LEU A 134 8.95 0.55 15.50
C LEU A 134 8.97 -0.99 15.47
N ALA A 135 10.08 -1.56 15.02
CA ALA A 135 10.26 -3.01 14.93
C ALA A 135 10.15 -3.75 16.29
N ASP A 136 10.33 -3.05 17.41
CA ASP A 136 10.16 -3.55 18.76
C ASP A 136 8.72 -3.38 19.30
N GLY A 137 7.80 -2.93 18.47
CA GLY A 137 6.38 -2.73 18.81
C GLY A 137 6.06 -1.43 19.55
N LYS A 138 7.05 -0.58 19.81
CA LYS A 138 6.80 0.73 20.43
C LYS A 138 6.12 1.68 19.46
N ALA A 139 5.10 2.39 19.95
CA ALA A 139 4.41 3.42 19.17
C ALA A 139 5.39 4.54 18.78
N LEU A 140 5.41 4.85 17.48
CA LEU A 140 6.21 5.92 16.91
C LEU A 140 5.35 7.16 16.66
N GLN A 141 4.24 7.03 15.95
CA GLN A 141 3.39 8.15 15.55
C GLN A 141 1.95 7.73 15.31
N ALA A 142 1.01 8.53 15.79
CA ALA A 142 -0.39 8.47 15.38
C ALA A 142 -0.66 9.47 14.25
N ILE A 143 -1.34 9.03 13.21
CA ILE A 143 -1.71 9.82 12.03
C ILE A 143 -3.24 9.73 11.89
N PRO A 144 -3.99 10.62 12.54
CA PRO A 144 -5.44 10.58 12.50
C PRO A 144 -6.00 11.20 11.23
N GLY A 145 -7.11 10.65 10.74
CA GLY A 145 -7.90 11.20 9.66
C GLY A 145 -7.51 10.74 8.27
N PHE A 146 -8.26 11.25 7.29
CA PHE A 146 -8.05 10.99 5.87
C PHE A 146 -6.92 11.88 5.32
N TYR A 147 -6.05 11.29 4.53
CA TYR A 147 -5.01 12.00 3.77
C TYR A 147 -5.17 11.76 2.27
N SER A 148 -4.91 12.79 1.46
CA SER A 148 -4.75 12.60 0.02
C SER A 148 -3.53 11.71 -0.28
N ALA A 149 -3.50 11.06 -1.43
CA ALA A 149 -2.34 10.23 -1.82
C ALA A 149 -1.03 11.03 -1.81
N LYS A 150 -1.05 12.28 -2.29
CA LYS A 150 0.12 13.16 -2.29
C LYS A 150 0.64 13.44 -0.87
N ASP A 151 -0.25 13.87 0.01
CA ASP A 151 0.15 14.26 1.37
C ASP A 151 0.58 13.03 2.18
N TYR A 152 -0.09 11.89 1.95
CA TYR A 152 0.26 10.65 2.61
C TYR A 152 1.60 10.09 2.15
N ALA A 153 1.93 10.20 0.85
CA ALA A 153 3.24 9.80 0.32
C ALA A 153 4.37 10.64 0.96
N ILE A 154 4.18 11.95 1.12
CA ILE A 154 5.14 12.83 1.79
C ILE A 154 5.35 12.39 3.24
N LEU A 155 4.25 12.16 3.96
CA LEU A 155 4.28 11.77 5.36
C LEU A 155 4.92 10.39 5.56
N LEU A 156 4.56 9.41 4.74
CA LEU A 156 5.15 8.08 4.79
C LEU A 156 6.65 8.13 4.47
N TRP A 157 7.06 8.91 3.47
CA TRP A 157 8.48 9.03 3.15
C TRP A 157 9.29 9.70 4.26
N TYR A 158 8.72 10.67 4.96
CA TYR A 158 9.31 11.31 6.13
C TYR A 158 9.72 10.31 7.21
N PHE A 159 8.87 9.33 7.51
CA PHE A 159 9.18 8.28 8.47
C PHE A 159 10.09 7.19 7.88
N ALA A 160 9.84 6.77 6.64
CA ALA A 160 10.61 5.71 5.99
C ALA A 160 12.07 6.07 5.75
N SER A 161 12.37 7.34 5.43
CA SER A 161 13.75 7.85 5.24
C SER A 161 14.49 8.12 6.55
N GLY A 162 13.77 8.17 7.68
CA GLY A 162 14.33 8.59 8.96
C GLY A 162 14.46 10.11 9.12
N ASP A 163 13.95 10.89 8.18
CA ASP A 163 14.05 12.36 8.22
C ASP A 163 13.26 12.99 9.38
N TYR A 164 12.31 12.24 9.97
CA TYR A 164 11.59 12.64 11.17
C TYR A 164 12.52 12.89 12.38
N GLN A 165 13.72 12.31 12.36
CA GLN A 165 14.75 12.55 13.38
C GLN A 165 15.58 13.79 13.12
N ARG A 166 15.53 14.37 11.90
CA ARG A 166 16.40 15.44 11.41
C ARG A 166 15.67 16.76 11.23
N TYR A 167 14.41 16.71 10.84
CA TYR A 167 13.61 17.89 10.48
C TYR A 167 12.26 17.87 11.16
N PRO A 168 11.75 19.01 11.65
CA PRO A 168 10.33 19.19 11.94
C PRO A 168 9.51 19.00 10.65
N TYR A 169 8.30 18.43 10.76
CA TYR A 169 7.49 18.05 9.60
C TYR A 169 7.13 19.25 8.70
N GLU A 170 6.83 20.42 9.29
CA GLU A 170 6.52 21.64 8.53
C GLU A 170 7.70 22.11 7.66
N ARG A 171 8.93 21.98 8.15
CA ARG A 171 10.12 22.25 7.35
C ARG A 171 10.27 21.22 6.24
N TYR A 172 10.10 19.95 6.56
CA TYR A 172 10.19 18.84 5.61
C TYR A 172 9.23 19.01 4.45
N GLN A 173 7.96 19.36 4.71
CA GLN A 173 6.97 19.62 3.67
C GLN A 173 7.39 20.75 2.73
N ARG A 174 7.97 21.84 3.25
CA ARG A 174 8.41 22.99 2.43
C ARG A 174 9.54 22.64 1.47
N ILE A 175 10.46 21.76 1.88
CA ILE A 175 11.61 21.39 1.05
C ILE A 175 11.33 20.13 0.20
N PHE A 176 10.23 19.45 0.43
CA PHE A 176 9.97 18.12 -0.15
C PHE A 176 10.09 18.10 -1.67
N ASP A 177 9.41 18.99 -2.37
CA ASP A 177 9.35 18.97 -3.83
C ASP A 177 10.71 19.25 -4.48
N LYS A 178 11.53 20.09 -3.89
CA LYS A 178 12.84 20.49 -4.45
C LYS A 178 13.98 19.55 -4.05
N GLU A 179 14.03 19.15 -2.79
CA GLU A 179 15.19 18.49 -2.22
C GLU A 179 14.98 17.00 -1.95
N ILE A 180 13.78 16.59 -1.57
CA ILE A 180 13.50 15.22 -1.10
C ILE A 180 12.92 14.34 -2.18
N ARG A 181 11.92 14.83 -2.94
CA ARG A 181 11.22 14.07 -3.98
C ARG A 181 12.15 13.37 -4.98
N PRO A 182 13.20 14.00 -5.54
CA PRO A 182 14.10 13.33 -6.48
C PRO A 182 14.77 12.09 -5.88
N THR A 183 15.14 12.17 -4.59
CA THR A 183 15.74 11.04 -3.87
C THR A 183 14.71 9.92 -3.66
N MET A 184 13.50 10.26 -3.21
CA MET A 184 12.40 9.30 -3.06
C MET A 184 12.11 8.54 -4.37
N GLU A 185 11.93 9.27 -5.46
CA GLU A 185 11.64 8.67 -6.76
C GLU A 185 12.76 7.75 -7.26
N LYS A 186 14.03 8.15 -7.03
CA LYS A 186 15.19 7.31 -7.34
C LYS A 186 15.18 6.01 -6.52
N GLU A 187 14.91 6.10 -5.22
CA GLU A 187 14.84 4.92 -4.34
C GLU A 187 13.67 4.00 -4.68
N LEU A 188 12.51 4.54 -5.09
CA LEU A 188 11.34 3.75 -5.49
C LEU A 188 11.51 3.07 -6.87
N LYS A 189 12.49 3.47 -7.67
CA LYS A 189 12.85 2.81 -8.94
C LYS A 189 13.82 1.64 -8.78
N LYS A 190 14.51 1.53 -7.65
CA LYS A 190 15.43 0.42 -7.34
C LYS A 190 14.62 -0.80 -6.86
N GLN A 191 13.95 -1.49 -7.79
CA GLN A 191 13.29 -2.79 -7.54
C GLN A 191 14.06 -3.90 -8.21
#